data_1b50db388ce4a748a89d997a91e19dac
#
_entry.id   1b50db388ce4a748a89d997a91e19dac
#
_cell.length_a   1.000
_cell.length_b   1.000
_cell.length_c   1.000
_cell.angle_alpha   90.00
_cell.angle_beta   90.00
_cell.angle_gamma   90.00
#
_symmetry.space_group_name_H-M   'P 1'
#
loop_
_entity.id
_entity.type
_entity.pdbx_description
1 polymer ?
#
loop_
_entity_poly.entity_id
_entity_poly.type
_entity_poly.pdbx_seq_one_letter_code
_entity_poly.pdbx_strand_id
1 'polypeptide(L)'
;MTPTTPHLIVIGGGFAGLWAVRALASESLRITLIDRRNHHLFQPLLYQVATAGLSAPDIAAPLRHILRHQRNVEVWLGEVAQVQPDQRQVRLADGRTLGYDYLLVASGATHAYFGHDEWARVAPGLKTLGNALNLRRKLLMAFERAEMETDPQAQQAWLDFAVVGGGPTGVELAGTLAEIARHTLNNEFRHIDPRQARVRLIEAGPRVLPSFPADLTDKARKQLEKLGVEVLTGTPVTEITAHGYRLGETFVPSRTVVWAAGVAASPLGRTLGVPLDRAGRVQVEPDLSVPGHPEVFVGGDLAAIAQDGKPVPGVAPAAKQMGKHIAHVLKRRLRGDRKAQPFRYRDQGNLATIGRMAAIVHIGRVKLSGLPAWWFWLAAHVYFLIGFRNRFVVLVNWAMAYWSYQRAARIIFGAPDDARPRESDDTGLPPSP
;
A
#
# COMPACT_ATOMS: atom_id res chain seq x y z
N MET A 1 -33.18 -31.79 11.48
CA MET A 1 -32.31 -31.08 10.53
C MET A 1 -31.00 -30.83 11.25
N THR A 2 -29.90 -31.40 10.82
CA THR A 2 -28.57 -31.04 11.33
C THR A 2 -28.35 -29.56 11.06
N PRO A 3 -27.99 -28.75 12.05
CA PRO A 3 -27.74 -27.31 11.83
C PRO A 3 -26.61 -27.20 10.82
N THR A 4 -26.90 -26.55 9.66
CA THR A 4 -25.90 -26.28 8.66
C THR A 4 -24.88 -25.33 9.25
N THR A 5 -23.59 -25.64 9.18
CA THR A 5 -22.52 -24.77 9.65
C THR A 5 -22.59 -23.42 8.89
N PRO A 6 -22.72 -22.27 9.59
CA PRO A 6 -22.82 -20.99 8.94
C PRO A 6 -21.63 -20.70 8.01
N HIS A 7 -21.88 -20.00 6.91
CA HIS A 7 -20.88 -19.67 5.90
C HIS A 7 -20.50 -18.17 5.95
N LEU A 8 -19.24 -17.89 6.22
CA LEU A 8 -18.66 -16.55 6.10
C LEU A 8 -17.87 -16.43 4.80
N ILE A 9 -18.21 -15.46 3.98
CA ILE A 9 -17.35 -15.03 2.89
C ILE A 9 -16.52 -13.83 3.34
N VAL A 10 -15.21 -13.85 3.07
CA VAL A 10 -14.27 -12.76 3.31
C VAL A 10 -13.67 -12.30 1.98
N ILE A 11 -13.89 -11.05 1.61
CA ILE A 11 -13.37 -10.46 0.37
C ILE A 11 -12.14 -9.64 0.71
N GLY A 12 -10.96 -10.14 0.29
CA GLY A 12 -9.67 -9.50 0.51
C GLY A 12 -8.84 -10.13 1.64
N GLY A 13 -7.66 -10.65 1.28
CA GLY A 13 -6.64 -11.22 2.17
C GLY A 13 -5.64 -10.21 2.73
N GLY A 14 -6.02 -8.92 2.76
CA GLY A 14 -5.25 -7.84 3.36
C GLY A 14 -5.23 -7.88 4.89
N PHE A 15 -4.86 -6.75 5.53
CA PHE A 15 -4.74 -6.70 6.99
C PHE A 15 -6.08 -6.99 7.71
N ALA A 16 -7.20 -6.44 7.26
CA ALA A 16 -8.47 -6.68 7.93
C ALA A 16 -8.96 -8.12 7.74
N GLY A 17 -9.06 -8.59 6.48
CA GLY A 17 -9.60 -9.92 6.18
C GLY A 17 -8.76 -11.04 6.76
N LEU A 18 -7.45 -11.03 6.56
CA LEU A 18 -6.56 -12.09 7.10
C LEU A 18 -6.60 -12.19 8.61
N TRP A 19 -6.62 -11.02 9.31
CA TRP A 19 -6.68 -11.03 10.77
C TRP A 19 -8.04 -11.46 11.32
N ALA A 20 -9.14 -11.16 10.59
CA ALA A 20 -10.46 -11.69 10.93
C ALA A 20 -10.51 -13.21 10.76
N VAL A 21 -10.07 -13.74 9.61
CA VAL A 21 -10.01 -15.18 9.33
C VAL A 21 -9.21 -15.92 10.39
N ARG A 22 -8.00 -15.47 10.70
CA ARG A 22 -7.15 -16.10 11.74
C ARG A 22 -7.78 -16.08 13.13
N ALA A 23 -8.46 -14.99 13.48
CA ALA A 23 -9.12 -14.90 14.77
C ALA A 23 -10.33 -15.84 14.89
N LEU A 24 -10.91 -16.31 13.78
CA LEU A 24 -12.04 -17.23 13.72
C LEU A 24 -11.64 -18.71 13.55
N ALA A 25 -10.36 -19.06 13.70
CA ALA A 25 -9.84 -20.38 13.39
C ALA A 25 -10.49 -21.52 14.22
N SER A 26 -10.92 -21.23 15.45
CA SER A 26 -11.53 -22.22 16.37
C SER A 26 -13.06 -22.25 16.35
N GLU A 27 -13.69 -21.41 15.54
CA GLU A 27 -15.15 -21.30 15.54
C GLU A 27 -15.78 -22.32 14.58
N SER A 28 -16.99 -22.81 14.94
CA SER A 28 -17.81 -23.69 14.09
C SER A 28 -18.43 -22.86 12.95
N LEU A 29 -17.62 -22.54 11.96
CA LEU A 29 -17.92 -21.64 10.85
C LEU A 29 -17.14 -22.10 9.62
N ARG A 30 -17.78 -22.19 8.45
CA ARG A 30 -17.10 -22.36 7.17
C ARG A 30 -16.70 -20.99 6.62
N ILE A 31 -15.44 -20.81 6.25
CA ILE A 31 -14.90 -19.54 5.76
C ILE A 31 -14.41 -19.73 4.32
N THR A 32 -14.87 -18.86 3.40
CA THR A 32 -14.29 -18.74 2.06
C THR A 32 -13.59 -17.37 1.97
N LEU A 33 -12.26 -17.38 1.94
CA LEU A 33 -11.45 -16.17 1.70
C LEU A 33 -11.21 -16.02 0.20
N ILE A 34 -11.72 -14.93 -0.38
CA ILE A 34 -11.57 -14.62 -1.80
C ILE A 34 -10.64 -13.42 -1.95
N ASP A 35 -9.56 -13.56 -2.72
CA ASP A 35 -8.69 -12.45 -3.07
C ASP A 35 -8.26 -12.58 -4.54
N ARG A 36 -8.15 -11.48 -5.25
CA ARG A 36 -7.63 -11.43 -6.63
C ARG A 36 -6.14 -11.74 -6.72
N ARG A 37 -5.44 -11.81 -5.59
CA ARG A 37 -4.03 -12.19 -5.45
C ARG A 37 -3.89 -13.37 -4.51
N ASN A 38 -2.91 -14.20 -4.78
CA ASN A 38 -2.66 -15.38 -3.94
C ASN A 38 -1.88 -15.08 -2.65
N HIS A 39 -1.57 -13.81 -2.35
CA HIS A 39 -0.65 -13.45 -1.27
C HIS A 39 -1.15 -12.30 -0.40
N HIS A 40 -0.78 -12.35 0.86
CA HIS A 40 -0.83 -11.20 1.76
C HIS A 40 0.42 -10.36 1.56
N LEU A 41 0.25 -9.03 1.49
CA LEU A 41 1.30 -8.07 1.26
C LEU A 41 1.51 -7.18 2.49
N PHE A 42 2.74 -7.07 2.96
CA PHE A 42 3.13 -6.11 3.99
C PHE A 42 3.46 -4.76 3.35
N GLN A 43 2.41 -3.99 3.06
CA GLN A 43 2.49 -2.71 2.33
C GLN A 43 3.48 -1.68 2.91
N PRO A 44 3.71 -1.56 4.23
CA PRO A 44 4.66 -0.58 4.75
C PRO A 44 6.08 -0.69 4.20
N LEU A 45 6.49 -1.86 3.71
CA LEU A 45 7.82 -2.06 3.10
C LEU A 45 7.78 -2.11 1.56
N LEU A 46 6.66 -1.77 0.93
CA LEU A 46 6.48 -1.90 -0.51
C LEU A 46 7.42 -0.97 -1.31
N TYR A 47 7.72 0.23 -0.78
CA TYR A 47 8.66 1.16 -1.39
C TYR A 47 10.07 0.53 -1.49
N GLN A 48 10.48 -0.35 -0.55
CA GLN A 48 11.78 -1.02 -0.62
C GLN A 48 11.85 -2.04 -1.76
N VAL A 49 10.72 -2.67 -2.11
CA VAL A 49 10.67 -3.50 -3.33
C VAL A 49 10.76 -2.63 -4.57
N ALA A 50 10.06 -1.50 -4.61
CA ALA A 50 10.13 -0.56 -5.71
C ALA A 50 11.53 0.05 -5.93
N THR A 51 12.33 0.12 -4.88
CA THR A 51 13.69 0.68 -4.89
C THR A 51 14.78 -0.39 -4.77
N ALA A 52 14.47 -1.63 -5.10
CA ALA A 52 15.40 -2.77 -5.09
C ALA A 52 16.11 -3.07 -3.75
N GLY A 53 15.60 -2.53 -2.64
CA GLY A 53 16.12 -2.80 -1.29
C GLY A 53 15.69 -4.15 -0.72
N LEU A 54 14.52 -4.64 -1.14
CA LEU A 54 13.97 -5.94 -0.79
C LEU A 54 13.45 -6.66 -2.03
N SER A 55 13.38 -7.98 -1.96
CA SER A 55 12.70 -8.79 -2.97
C SER A 55 11.20 -8.90 -2.67
N ALA A 56 10.40 -9.22 -3.68
CA ALA A 56 8.96 -9.39 -3.53
C ALA A 56 8.57 -10.42 -2.44
N PRO A 57 9.20 -11.63 -2.39
CA PRO A 57 8.90 -12.63 -1.36
C PRO A 57 9.27 -12.21 0.07
N ASP A 58 10.13 -11.20 0.25
CA ASP A 58 10.52 -10.75 1.60
C ASP A 58 9.36 -10.08 2.36
N ILE A 59 8.44 -9.47 1.62
CA ILE A 59 7.29 -8.73 2.19
C ILE A 59 5.93 -9.31 1.82
N ALA A 60 5.89 -10.38 1.04
CA ALA A 60 4.66 -11.05 0.63
C ALA A 60 4.72 -12.56 0.98
N ALA A 61 3.58 -13.10 1.41
CA ALA A 61 3.47 -14.51 1.74
C ALA A 61 2.17 -15.09 1.18
N PRO A 62 2.19 -16.29 0.55
CA PRO A 62 1.00 -16.92 -0.01
C PRO A 62 -0.08 -17.14 1.06
N LEU A 63 -1.32 -16.71 0.78
CA LEU A 63 -2.45 -16.84 1.71
C LEU A 63 -2.68 -18.31 2.13
N ARG A 64 -2.60 -19.24 1.16
CA ARG A 64 -2.72 -20.69 1.46
C ARG A 64 -1.63 -21.19 2.41
N HIS A 65 -0.40 -20.66 2.28
CA HIS A 65 0.69 -21.01 3.19
C HIS A 65 0.46 -20.46 4.60
N ILE A 66 -0.03 -19.21 4.72
CA ILE A 66 -0.33 -18.60 6.03
C ILE A 66 -1.44 -19.37 6.74
N LEU A 67 -2.47 -19.83 6.00
CA LEU A 67 -3.68 -20.44 6.53
C LEU A 67 -3.67 -22.00 6.50
N ARG A 68 -2.57 -22.64 6.08
CA ARG A 68 -2.48 -24.10 5.83
C ARG A 68 -2.88 -24.99 7.00
N HIS A 69 -2.78 -24.50 8.23
CA HIS A 69 -3.14 -25.25 9.44
C HIS A 69 -4.57 -24.93 9.95
N GLN A 70 -5.25 -23.97 9.35
CA GLN A 70 -6.60 -23.58 9.70
C GLN A 70 -7.61 -24.40 8.87
N ARG A 71 -8.36 -25.31 9.54
CA ARG A 71 -9.21 -26.31 8.87
C ARG A 71 -10.54 -25.74 8.35
N ASN A 72 -11.05 -24.68 8.98
CA ASN A 72 -12.35 -24.11 8.65
C ASN A 72 -12.30 -23.03 7.56
N VAL A 73 -11.17 -22.88 6.85
CA VAL A 73 -11.00 -21.89 5.79
C VAL A 73 -10.54 -22.52 4.46
N GLU A 74 -11.16 -22.11 3.39
CA GLU A 74 -10.71 -22.30 2.01
C GLU A 74 -10.34 -20.95 1.40
N VAL A 75 -9.31 -20.93 0.55
CA VAL A 75 -8.82 -19.72 -0.10
C VAL A 75 -9.12 -19.83 -1.59
N TRP A 76 -9.81 -18.84 -2.14
CA TRP A 76 -10.13 -18.75 -3.56
C TRP A 76 -9.33 -17.62 -4.19
N LEU A 77 -8.63 -17.91 -5.28
CA LEU A 77 -8.06 -16.89 -6.15
C LEU A 77 -9.17 -16.45 -7.11
N GLY A 78 -9.64 -15.22 -6.96
CA GLY A 78 -10.73 -14.70 -7.77
C GLY A 78 -11.05 -13.25 -7.42
N GLU A 79 -11.67 -12.55 -8.34
CA GLU A 79 -12.13 -11.18 -8.17
C GLU A 79 -13.63 -11.14 -7.92
N VAL A 80 -14.05 -10.46 -6.87
CA VAL A 80 -15.47 -10.18 -6.63
C VAL A 80 -15.83 -8.90 -7.35
N ALA A 81 -16.74 -9.02 -8.33
CA ALA A 81 -17.22 -7.90 -9.12
C ALA A 81 -18.38 -7.15 -8.46
N GLN A 82 -19.22 -7.86 -7.69
CA GLN A 82 -20.42 -7.27 -7.09
C GLN A 82 -20.79 -7.96 -5.79
N VAL A 83 -21.29 -7.19 -4.84
CA VAL A 83 -22.00 -7.66 -3.64
C VAL A 83 -23.48 -7.32 -3.78
N GLN A 84 -24.33 -8.28 -3.47
CA GLN A 84 -25.81 -8.16 -3.51
C GLN A 84 -26.35 -8.45 -2.10
N PRO A 85 -26.41 -7.46 -1.19
CA PRO A 85 -26.74 -7.67 0.22
C PRO A 85 -28.13 -8.25 0.42
N ASP A 86 -29.14 -7.75 -0.28
CA ASP A 86 -30.53 -8.21 -0.17
C ASP A 86 -30.70 -9.68 -0.51
N GLN A 87 -29.88 -10.19 -1.46
CA GLN A 87 -29.90 -11.59 -1.90
C GLN A 87 -28.92 -12.46 -1.10
N ARG A 88 -28.11 -11.86 -0.20
CA ARG A 88 -26.99 -12.49 0.51
C ARG A 88 -26.05 -13.25 -0.41
N GLN A 89 -25.66 -12.59 -1.51
CA GLN A 89 -24.80 -13.19 -2.53
C GLN A 89 -23.65 -12.26 -2.91
N VAL A 90 -22.55 -12.87 -3.33
CA VAL A 90 -21.45 -12.19 -4.00
C VAL A 90 -21.28 -12.78 -5.39
N ARG A 91 -21.04 -11.94 -6.41
CA ARG A 91 -20.78 -12.35 -7.77
C ARG A 91 -19.32 -12.10 -8.13
N LEU A 92 -18.65 -13.14 -8.60
CA LEU A 92 -17.29 -13.09 -9.10
C LEU A 92 -17.25 -12.52 -10.53
N ALA A 93 -16.07 -12.03 -10.94
CA ALA A 93 -15.86 -11.51 -12.30
C ALA A 93 -16.03 -12.58 -13.39
N ASP A 94 -15.83 -13.85 -13.07
CA ASP A 94 -16.06 -15.00 -13.96
C ASP A 94 -17.53 -15.45 -14.05
N GLY A 95 -18.45 -14.72 -13.41
CA GLY A 95 -19.89 -14.96 -13.41
C GLY A 95 -20.40 -15.89 -12.30
N ARG A 96 -19.55 -16.60 -11.57
CA ARG A 96 -19.96 -17.44 -10.43
C ARG A 96 -20.59 -16.61 -9.32
N THR A 97 -21.61 -17.17 -8.69
CA THR A 97 -22.31 -16.56 -7.56
C THR A 97 -22.20 -17.46 -6.31
N LEU A 98 -21.93 -16.86 -5.16
CA LEU A 98 -21.81 -17.56 -3.89
C LEU A 98 -22.74 -16.92 -2.86
N GLY A 99 -23.52 -17.75 -2.16
CA GLY A 99 -24.36 -17.33 -1.04
C GLY A 99 -23.56 -17.30 0.27
N TYR A 100 -23.99 -16.47 1.22
CA TYR A 100 -23.37 -16.35 2.54
C TYR A 100 -24.41 -16.18 3.65
N ASP A 101 -24.05 -16.60 4.86
CA ASP A 101 -24.75 -16.22 6.11
C ASP A 101 -24.14 -14.94 6.69
N TYR A 102 -22.83 -14.77 6.55
CA TYR A 102 -22.06 -13.58 6.92
C TYR A 102 -21.10 -13.18 5.81
N LEU A 103 -20.87 -11.87 5.69
CA LEU A 103 -19.93 -11.31 4.72
C LEU A 103 -18.98 -10.30 5.40
N LEU A 104 -17.69 -10.38 5.09
CA LEU A 104 -16.71 -9.34 5.40
C LEU A 104 -16.13 -8.78 4.09
N VAL A 105 -16.38 -7.51 3.82
CA VAL A 105 -15.77 -6.78 2.70
C VAL A 105 -14.54 -6.05 3.21
N ALA A 106 -13.35 -6.54 2.86
CA ALA A 106 -12.03 -6.03 3.25
C ALA A 106 -11.15 -5.74 2.03
N SER A 107 -11.75 -5.24 0.95
CA SER A 107 -11.10 -5.02 -0.35
C SER A 107 -10.12 -3.83 -0.38
N GLY A 108 -10.03 -3.06 0.72
CA GLY A 108 -9.04 -2.01 0.91
C GLY A 108 -9.25 -0.77 0.03
N ALA A 109 -8.15 -0.17 -0.42
CA ALA A 109 -8.13 1.06 -1.20
C ALA A 109 -7.28 0.92 -2.47
N THR A 110 -7.53 1.80 -3.44
CA THR A 110 -6.80 1.97 -4.68
C THR A 110 -6.17 3.37 -4.76
N HIS A 111 -5.57 3.72 -5.89
CA HIS A 111 -5.06 5.08 -6.12
C HIS A 111 -6.19 6.06 -6.40
N ALA A 112 -6.02 7.30 -5.96
CA ALA A 112 -6.86 8.44 -6.33
C ALA A 112 -6.02 9.43 -7.13
N TYR A 113 -6.43 9.70 -8.37
CA TYR A 113 -5.79 10.69 -9.23
C TYR A 113 -6.57 12.01 -9.28
N PHE A 114 -7.56 12.19 -8.39
CA PHE A 114 -8.34 13.42 -8.22
C PHE A 114 -9.00 13.95 -9.49
N GLY A 115 -9.53 13.04 -10.33
CA GLY A 115 -10.19 13.38 -11.59
C GLY A 115 -9.28 13.26 -12.83
N HIS A 116 -8.00 12.91 -12.64
CA HIS A 116 -7.00 12.73 -13.68
C HIS A 116 -6.60 11.25 -13.83
N ASP A 117 -7.56 10.36 -14.02
CA ASP A 117 -7.30 8.91 -14.08
C ASP A 117 -6.37 8.52 -15.23
N GLU A 118 -6.29 9.35 -16.27
CA GLU A 118 -5.33 9.23 -17.38
C GLU A 118 -3.85 9.29 -16.92
N TRP A 119 -3.55 9.93 -15.79
CA TRP A 119 -2.19 9.98 -15.24
C TRP A 119 -1.70 8.62 -14.76
N ALA A 120 -2.58 7.68 -14.48
CA ALA A 120 -2.21 6.33 -14.07
C ALA A 120 -1.27 5.63 -15.05
N ARG A 121 -1.38 5.96 -16.36
CA ARG A 121 -0.55 5.39 -17.42
C ARG A 121 0.89 5.91 -17.39
N VAL A 122 1.11 7.16 -16.99
CA VAL A 122 2.41 7.83 -17.05
C VAL A 122 3.05 8.01 -15.67
N ALA A 123 2.24 8.14 -14.63
CA ALA A 123 2.66 8.28 -13.23
C ALA A 123 2.07 7.14 -12.38
N PRO A 124 2.66 5.94 -12.42
CA PRO A 124 2.15 4.80 -11.66
C PRO A 124 2.20 5.06 -10.16
N GLY A 125 1.19 4.59 -9.45
CA GLY A 125 1.17 4.61 -8.00
C GLY A 125 1.85 3.38 -7.37
N LEU A 126 1.83 3.29 -6.02
CA LEU A 126 2.50 2.24 -5.26
C LEU A 126 1.55 1.63 -4.22
N LYS A 127 0.78 0.62 -4.61
CA LYS A 127 -0.19 -0.10 -3.76
C LYS A 127 -0.07 -1.62 -3.80
N THR A 128 0.44 -2.15 -4.89
CA THR A 128 0.51 -3.58 -5.14
C THR A 128 1.93 -4.03 -5.41
N LEU A 129 2.18 -5.33 -5.29
CA LEU A 129 3.48 -5.89 -5.63
C LEU A 129 3.83 -5.67 -7.11
N GLY A 130 2.84 -5.80 -8.01
CA GLY A 130 3.01 -5.48 -9.43
C GLY A 130 3.39 -4.02 -9.65
N ASN A 131 2.74 -3.08 -8.95
CA ASN A 131 3.13 -1.66 -9.01
C ASN A 131 4.59 -1.45 -8.57
N ALA A 132 5.02 -2.09 -7.48
CA ALA A 132 6.40 -1.97 -6.99
C ALA A 132 7.42 -2.53 -7.97
N LEU A 133 7.15 -3.68 -8.57
CA LEU A 133 8.03 -4.28 -9.58
C LEU A 133 8.11 -3.45 -10.86
N ASN A 134 6.97 -2.94 -11.34
CA ASN A 134 6.93 -2.04 -12.48
C ASN A 134 7.68 -0.73 -12.20
N LEU A 135 7.47 -0.15 -11.02
CA LEU A 135 8.19 1.07 -10.62
C LEU A 135 9.70 0.81 -10.50
N ARG A 136 10.13 -0.33 -9.92
CA ARG A 136 11.54 -0.72 -9.87
C ARG A 136 12.15 -0.79 -11.27
N ARG A 137 11.44 -1.44 -12.22
CA ARG A 137 11.87 -1.48 -13.61
C ARG A 137 12.02 -0.08 -14.20
N LYS A 138 10.99 0.77 -14.02
CA LYS A 138 10.99 2.15 -14.54
C LYS A 138 12.14 2.98 -13.99
N LEU A 139 12.41 2.88 -12.69
CA LEU A 139 13.50 3.59 -12.02
C LEU A 139 14.88 3.14 -12.53
N LEU A 140 15.13 1.84 -12.62
CA LEU A 140 16.41 1.31 -13.10
C LEU A 140 16.61 1.59 -14.59
N MET A 141 15.58 1.41 -15.43
CA MET A 141 15.62 1.71 -16.86
C MET A 141 15.90 3.18 -17.16
N ALA A 142 15.54 4.11 -16.26
CA ALA A 142 15.83 5.52 -16.45
C ALA A 142 17.35 5.78 -16.47
N PHE A 143 18.12 5.13 -15.60
CA PHE A 143 19.59 5.22 -15.61
C PHE A 143 20.20 4.56 -16.86
N GLU A 144 19.70 3.39 -17.26
CA GLU A 144 20.16 2.70 -18.48
C GLU A 144 19.88 3.54 -19.74
N ARG A 145 18.72 4.21 -19.82
CA ARG A 145 18.39 5.11 -20.92
C ARG A 145 19.24 6.37 -20.93
N ALA A 146 19.49 6.95 -19.75
CA ALA A 146 20.38 8.09 -19.61
C ALA A 146 21.82 7.75 -20.06
N GLU A 147 22.33 6.55 -19.78
CA GLU A 147 23.66 6.10 -20.20
C GLU A 147 23.83 6.06 -21.71
N MET A 148 22.74 5.73 -22.45
CA MET A 148 22.76 5.64 -23.92
C MET A 148 22.37 6.95 -24.62
N GLU A 149 21.88 7.96 -23.87
CA GLU A 149 21.39 9.22 -24.44
C GLU A 149 22.55 10.16 -24.72
N THR A 150 22.58 10.73 -25.91
CA THR A 150 23.64 11.65 -26.37
C THR A 150 23.25 13.12 -26.27
N ASP A 151 21.95 13.44 -26.31
CA ASP A 151 21.47 14.80 -26.06
C ASP A 151 21.46 15.11 -24.57
N PRO A 152 22.23 16.11 -24.10
CA PRO A 152 22.30 16.42 -22.67
C PRO A 152 20.95 16.79 -22.01
N GLN A 153 20.03 17.40 -22.77
CA GLN A 153 18.72 17.77 -22.24
C GLN A 153 17.82 16.53 -22.08
N ALA A 154 17.82 15.65 -23.07
CA ALA A 154 17.10 14.38 -22.99
C ALA A 154 17.71 13.46 -21.91
N GLN A 155 19.05 13.41 -21.80
CA GLN A 155 19.77 12.68 -20.75
C GLN A 155 19.35 13.17 -19.35
N GLN A 156 19.33 14.49 -19.14
CA GLN A 156 18.89 15.04 -17.85
C GLN A 156 17.41 14.72 -17.55
N ALA A 157 16.53 14.68 -18.56
CA ALA A 157 15.13 14.30 -18.37
C ALA A 157 14.96 12.84 -17.92
N TRP A 158 15.88 11.92 -18.26
CA TRP A 158 15.95 10.57 -17.72
C TRP A 158 16.44 10.54 -16.28
N LEU A 159 17.31 11.46 -15.88
CA LEU A 159 17.88 11.59 -14.53
C LEU A 159 17.02 12.50 -13.62
N ASP A 160 15.88 13.00 -14.09
CA ASP A 160 14.92 13.77 -13.31
C ASP A 160 13.77 12.87 -12.83
N PHE A 161 13.63 12.75 -11.52
CA PHE A 161 12.64 11.89 -10.86
C PHE A 161 11.69 12.73 -10.03
N ALA A 162 10.39 12.64 -10.31
CA ALA A 162 9.36 13.31 -9.53
C ALA A 162 8.55 12.30 -8.72
N VAL A 163 8.42 12.57 -7.43
CA VAL A 163 7.53 11.85 -6.51
C VAL A 163 6.45 12.82 -6.07
N VAL A 164 5.21 12.59 -6.51
CA VAL A 164 4.07 13.46 -6.22
C VAL A 164 3.32 12.93 -5.01
N GLY A 165 3.27 13.73 -3.94
CA GLY A 165 2.65 13.41 -2.65
C GLY A 165 3.65 13.30 -1.52
N GLY A 166 3.56 14.20 -0.52
CA GLY A 166 4.45 14.29 0.63
C GLY A 166 4.01 13.44 1.83
N GLY A 167 3.15 12.45 1.65
CA GLY A 167 2.81 11.46 2.67
C GLY A 167 3.97 10.48 2.95
N PRO A 168 3.77 9.51 3.88
CA PRO A 168 4.82 8.54 4.25
C PRO A 168 5.41 7.81 3.04
N THR A 169 4.57 7.30 2.14
CA THR A 169 5.03 6.58 0.94
C THR A 169 5.93 7.43 0.04
N GLY A 170 5.54 8.70 -0.19
CA GLY A 170 6.33 9.60 -1.04
C GLY A 170 7.66 9.99 -0.42
N VAL A 171 7.67 10.28 0.88
CA VAL A 171 8.88 10.60 1.64
C VAL A 171 9.86 9.43 1.65
N GLU A 172 9.39 8.22 1.96
CA GLU A 172 10.18 6.99 1.98
C GLU A 172 10.77 6.66 0.61
N LEU A 173 9.95 6.82 -0.44
CA LEU A 173 10.38 6.57 -1.81
C LEU A 173 11.42 7.60 -2.27
N ALA A 174 11.19 8.90 -2.05
CA ALA A 174 12.10 9.96 -2.47
C ALA A 174 13.45 9.85 -1.77
N GLY A 175 13.47 9.63 -0.44
CA GLY A 175 14.70 9.42 0.31
C GLY A 175 15.48 8.22 -0.18
N THR A 176 14.81 7.09 -0.39
CA THR A 176 15.44 5.87 -0.85
C THR A 176 15.96 5.98 -2.29
N LEU A 177 15.24 6.71 -3.17
CA LEU A 177 15.68 6.94 -4.55
C LEU A 177 16.94 7.82 -4.60
N ALA A 178 17.01 8.86 -3.76
CA ALA A 178 18.20 9.69 -3.63
C ALA A 178 19.43 8.87 -3.14
N GLU A 179 19.22 7.92 -2.23
CA GLU A 179 20.30 6.99 -1.79
C GLU A 179 20.77 6.07 -2.93
N ILE A 180 19.85 5.57 -3.77
CA ILE A 180 20.23 4.73 -4.93
C ILE A 180 21.13 5.52 -5.86
N ALA A 181 20.70 6.71 -6.26
CA ALA A 181 21.43 7.55 -7.20
C ALA A 181 22.81 7.94 -6.66
N ARG A 182 22.93 8.28 -5.39
CA ARG A 182 24.16 8.82 -4.80
C ARG A 182 25.17 7.78 -4.32
N HIS A 183 24.68 6.62 -3.91
CA HIS A 183 25.54 5.61 -3.26
C HIS A 183 25.50 4.26 -3.95
N THR A 184 24.31 3.76 -4.33
CA THR A 184 24.17 2.38 -4.82
C THR A 184 24.69 2.23 -6.25
N LEU A 185 24.43 3.21 -7.12
CA LEU A 185 24.82 3.19 -8.54
C LEU A 185 26.14 3.91 -8.83
N ASN A 186 26.84 4.35 -7.79
CA ASN A 186 28.09 5.06 -7.95
C ASN A 186 29.13 4.20 -8.68
N ASN A 187 29.80 4.78 -9.69
CA ASN A 187 30.83 4.16 -10.52
C ASN A 187 30.38 2.94 -11.38
N GLU A 188 29.08 2.71 -11.55
CA GLU A 188 28.57 1.62 -12.39
C GLU A 188 28.40 2.04 -13.87
N PHE A 189 28.18 3.32 -14.14
CA PHE A 189 27.98 3.89 -15.48
C PHE A 189 29.25 4.56 -16.01
N ARG A 190 29.34 4.78 -17.33
CA ARG A 190 30.51 5.37 -18.01
C ARG A 190 30.24 6.74 -18.60
N HIS A 191 29.00 6.99 -19.08
CA HIS A 191 28.63 8.23 -19.76
C HIS A 191 27.80 9.14 -18.86
N ILE A 192 27.23 8.63 -17.76
CA ILE A 192 26.53 9.42 -16.77
C ILE A 192 27.19 9.31 -15.39
N ASP A 193 26.98 10.36 -14.59
CA ASP A 193 27.17 10.29 -13.14
C ASP A 193 25.80 10.20 -12.45
N PRO A 194 25.41 9.04 -11.89
CA PRO A 194 24.12 8.87 -11.22
C PRO A 194 23.87 9.90 -10.11
N ARG A 195 24.90 10.48 -9.51
CA ARG A 195 24.80 11.53 -8.48
C ARG A 195 24.21 12.82 -8.99
N GLN A 196 24.20 13.04 -10.32
CA GLN A 196 23.55 14.18 -10.98
C GLN A 196 22.02 14.01 -11.08
N ALA A 197 21.49 12.83 -10.72
CA ALA A 197 20.06 12.62 -10.69
C ALA A 197 19.37 13.58 -9.70
N ARG A 198 18.30 14.21 -10.17
CA ARG A 198 17.46 15.12 -9.39
C ARG A 198 16.24 14.38 -8.89
N VAL A 199 16.06 14.32 -7.60
CA VAL A 199 14.88 13.72 -6.98
C VAL A 199 14.05 14.82 -6.37
N ARG A 200 12.83 15.04 -6.89
CA ARG A 200 11.88 16.02 -6.38
C ARG A 200 10.73 15.34 -5.67
N LEU A 201 10.47 15.77 -4.45
CA LEU A 201 9.27 15.43 -3.69
C LEU A 201 8.32 16.62 -3.74
N ILE A 202 7.18 16.44 -4.39
CA ILE A 202 6.22 17.50 -4.68
C ILE A 202 4.97 17.27 -3.84
N GLU A 203 4.61 18.25 -3.00
CA GLU A 203 3.44 18.21 -2.12
C GLU A 203 2.59 19.46 -2.31
N ALA A 204 1.32 19.27 -2.61
CA ALA A 204 0.37 20.38 -2.79
C ALA A 204 0.07 21.12 -1.46
N GLY A 205 0.15 20.42 -0.35
CA GLY A 205 -0.02 20.98 0.98
C GLY A 205 1.21 21.77 1.45
N PRO A 206 1.08 22.52 2.58
CA PRO A 206 2.14 23.41 3.07
C PRO A 206 3.34 22.65 3.68
N ARG A 207 3.23 21.34 3.92
CA ARG A 207 4.30 20.55 4.54
C ARG A 207 4.19 19.07 4.20
N VAL A 208 5.32 18.36 4.19
CA VAL A 208 5.36 16.91 4.10
C VAL A 208 4.89 16.26 5.40
N LEU A 209 4.44 14.99 5.34
CA LEU A 209 4.01 14.20 6.49
C LEU A 209 2.97 14.94 7.38
N PRO A 210 1.85 15.43 6.83
CA PRO A 210 0.92 16.30 7.55
C PRO A 210 0.28 15.66 8.80
N SER A 211 0.32 14.33 8.91
CA SER A 211 -0.15 13.57 10.09
C SER A 211 0.81 13.63 11.29
N PHE A 212 2.03 14.15 11.11
CA PHE A 212 3.00 14.32 12.18
C PHE A 212 2.99 15.76 12.73
N PRO A 213 3.45 15.97 13.99
CA PRO A 213 3.69 17.30 14.54
C PRO A 213 4.66 18.13 13.68
N ALA A 214 4.49 19.45 13.64
CA ALA A 214 5.27 20.35 12.78
C ALA A 214 6.78 20.24 13.02
N ASP A 215 7.22 20.16 14.27
CA ASP A 215 8.62 20.01 14.65
C ASP A 215 9.27 18.72 14.08
N LEU A 216 8.51 17.64 13.94
CA LEU A 216 8.99 16.41 13.31
C LEU A 216 8.99 16.50 11.78
N THR A 217 7.99 17.17 11.19
CA THR A 217 7.96 17.36 9.72
C THR A 217 9.08 18.25 9.23
N ASP A 218 9.46 19.29 10.00
CA ASP A 218 10.61 20.14 9.68
C ASP A 218 11.93 19.35 9.75
N LYS A 219 12.07 18.46 10.74
CA LYS A 219 13.23 17.56 10.82
C LYS A 219 13.27 16.59 9.66
N ALA A 220 12.12 16.04 9.25
CA ALA A 220 12.02 15.14 8.09
C ALA A 220 12.42 15.86 6.80
N ARG A 221 11.92 17.08 6.56
CA ARG A 221 12.29 17.93 5.43
C ARG A 221 13.81 18.16 5.38
N LYS A 222 14.42 18.60 6.49
CA LYS A 222 15.88 18.80 6.56
C LYS A 222 16.67 17.52 6.27
N GLN A 223 16.18 16.36 6.72
CA GLN A 223 16.81 15.07 6.43
C GLN A 223 16.71 14.71 4.96
N LEU A 224 15.56 14.94 4.29
CA LEU A 224 15.40 14.77 2.84
C LEU A 224 16.33 15.68 2.04
N GLU A 225 16.38 16.97 2.39
CA GLU A 225 17.27 17.96 1.76
C GLU A 225 18.74 17.58 1.91
N LYS A 226 19.15 17.06 3.07
CA LYS A 226 20.51 16.53 3.30
C LYS A 226 20.82 15.32 2.41
N LEU A 227 19.83 14.48 2.09
CA LEU A 227 19.96 13.40 1.12
C LEU A 227 19.97 13.91 -0.33
N GLY A 228 19.70 15.20 -0.54
CA GLY A 228 19.63 15.88 -1.83
C GLY A 228 18.31 15.71 -2.56
N VAL A 229 17.25 15.45 -1.83
CA VAL A 229 15.89 15.55 -2.33
C VAL A 229 15.47 17.02 -2.34
N GLU A 230 15.01 17.50 -3.48
CA GLU A 230 14.37 18.82 -3.60
C GLU A 230 12.92 18.69 -3.12
N VAL A 231 12.59 19.33 -1.98
CA VAL A 231 11.27 19.27 -1.37
C VAL A 231 10.47 20.51 -1.72
N LEU A 232 9.44 20.34 -2.58
CA LEU A 232 8.54 21.38 -3.05
C LEU A 232 7.20 21.24 -2.36
N THR A 233 6.86 22.19 -1.48
CA THR A 233 5.58 22.22 -0.76
C THR A 233 4.74 23.42 -1.20
N GLY A 234 3.40 23.34 -1.06
CA GLY A 234 2.49 24.36 -1.55
C GLY A 234 2.41 24.44 -3.08
N THR A 235 2.84 23.39 -3.77
CA THR A 235 3.00 23.41 -5.22
C THR A 235 2.26 22.19 -5.82
N PRO A 236 1.02 22.34 -6.25
CA PRO A 236 0.31 21.26 -6.92
C PRO A 236 0.88 20.98 -8.31
N VAL A 237 0.92 19.70 -8.68
CA VAL A 237 1.14 19.27 -10.06
C VAL A 237 -0.18 19.47 -10.82
N THR A 238 -0.14 20.18 -11.95
CA THR A 238 -1.32 20.52 -12.75
C THR A 238 -1.45 19.68 -14.03
N GLU A 239 -0.37 19.07 -14.48
CA GLU A 239 -0.34 18.22 -15.66
C GLU A 239 0.76 17.15 -15.52
N ILE A 240 0.49 15.93 -15.98
CA ILE A 240 1.50 14.87 -16.09
C ILE A 240 1.38 14.22 -17.47
N THR A 241 2.51 14.15 -18.19
CA THR A 241 2.62 13.53 -19.50
C THR A 241 3.75 12.49 -19.52
N ALA A 242 3.92 11.78 -20.64
CA ALA A 242 5.05 10.86 -20.83
C ALA A 242 6.41 11.60 -20.91
N HIS A 243 6.39 12.92 -21.08
CA HIS A 243 7.60 13.74 -21.29
C HIS A 243 7.98 14.58 -20.06
N GLY A 244 7.08 14.72 -19.09
CA GLY A 244 7.32 15.52 -17.90
C GLY A 244 6.03 15.89 -17.18
N TYR A 245 6.14 16.86 -16.31
CA TYR A 245 5.05 17.37 -15.51
C TYR A 245 5.08 18.91 -15.42
N ARG A 246 3.97 19.51 -15.02
CA ARG A 246 3.84 20.97 -14.89
C ARG A 246 3.63 21.38 -13.43
N LEU A 247 4.37 22.40 -13.03
CA LEU A 247 4.24 23.11 -11.74
C LEU A 247 3.83 24.55 -12.03
N GLY A 248 2.57 24.90 -11.81
CA GLY A 248 2.03 26.16 -12.29
C GLY A 248 2.22 26.28 -13.82
N GLU A 249 2.90 27.33 -14.26
CA GLU A 249 3.19 27.57 -15.69
C GLU A 249 4.47 26.86 -16.18
N THR A 250 5.29 26.33 -15.28
CA THR A 250 6.59 25.74 -15.63
C THR A 250 6.46 24.26 -15.98
N PHE A 251 6.82 23.89 -17.21
CA PHE A 251 6.97 22.49 -17.60
C PHE A 251 8.37 21.97 -17.23
N VAL A 252 8.41 20.84 -16.53
CA VAL A 252 9.64 20.18 -16.12
C VAL A 252 9.79 18.87 -16.90
N PRO A 253 10.81 18.74 -17.78
CA PRO A 253 11.09 17.49 -18.46
C PRO A 253 11.49 16.39 -17.47
N SER A 254 10.78 15.27 -17.51
CA SER A 254 11.06 14.08 -16.68
C SER A 254 10.45 12.84 -17.33
N ARG A 255 11.16 11.73 -17.31
CA ARG A 255 10.67 10.44 -17.81
C ARG A 255 10.13 9.55 -16.71
N THR A 256 10.28 9.98 -15.45
CA THR A 256 9.87 9.19 -14.30
C THR A 256 9.12 10.04 -13.29
N VAL A 257 7.80 9.97 -13.36
CA VAL A 257 6.89 10.52 -12.35
C VAL A 257 6.24 9.38 -11.60
N VAL A 258 6.18 9.47 -10.27
CA VAL A 258 5.56 8.48 -9.38
C VAL A 258 4.44 9.14 -8.59
N TRP A 259 3.27 8.51 -8.57
CA TRP A 259 2.10 9.01 -7.85
C TRP A 259 2.02 8.41 -6.45
N ALA A 260 2.18 9.25 -5.43
CA ALA A 260 2.02 8.90 -4.01
C ALA A 260 1.01 9.81 -3.28
N ALA A 261 0.23 10.60 -4.02
CA ALA A 261 -0.56 11.72 -3.47
C ALA A 261 -1.96 11.36 -2.98
N GLY A 262 -2.48 10.17 -3.27
CA GLY A 262 -3.86 9.91 -2.87
C GLY A 262 -4.28 8.46 -2.89
N VAL A 263 -5.27 8.16 -2.06
CA VAL A 263 -5.95 6.86 -2.02
C VAL A 263 -7.45 7.05 -2.07
N ALA A 264 -8.14 6.22 -2.84
CA ALA A 264 -9.59 6.09 -2.89
C ALA A 264 -10.00 4.72 -2.37
N ALA A 265 -11.19 4.61 -1.81
CA ALA A 265 -11.73 3.31 -1.43
C ALA A 265 -11.92 2.40 -2.64
N SER A 266 -11.86 1.08 -2.42
CA SER A 266 -12.16 0.09 -3.45
C SER A 266 -13.54 0.34 -4.07
N PRO A 267 -13.70 0.31 -5.41
CA PRO A 267 -14.98 0.53 -6.08
C PRO A 267 -16.04 -0.51 -5.70
N LEU A 268 -15.65 -1.66 -5.17
CA LEU A 268 -16.56 -2.70 -4.69
C LEU A 268 -17.53 -2.17 -3.61
N GLY A 269 -17.10 -1.19 -2.81
CA GLY A 269 -17.97 -0.56 -1.80
C GLY A 269 -19.23 0.05 -2.36
N ARG A 270 -19.22 0.53 -3.62
CA ARG A 270 -20.39 1.09 -4.30
C ARG A 270 -21.49 0.06 -4.52
N THR A 271 -21.14 -1.22 -4.67
CA THR A 271 -22.08 -2.30 -4.94
C THR A 271 -22.91 -2.72 -3.72
N LEU A 272 -22.55 -2.22 -2.52
CA LEU A 272 -23.31 -2.44 -1.30
C LEU A 272 -24.62 -1.62 -1.24
N GLY A 273 -24.77 -0.60 -2.08
CA GLY A 273 -26.01 0.20 -2.13
C GLY A 273 -26.25 1.11 -0.91
N VAL A 274 -25.21 1.37 -0.11
CA VAL A 274 -25.30 2.16 1.14
C VAL A 274 -24.50 3.47 1.04
N PRO A 275 -24.70 4.43 1.97
CA PRO A 275 -24.00 5.71 1.94
C PRO A 275 -22.48 5.55 1.98
N LEU A 276 -21.81 6.35 1.14
CA LEU A 276 -20.36 6.47 1.08
C LEU A 276 -19.93 7.86 1.54
N ASP A 277 -18.71 7.97 2.02
CA ASP A 277 -18.08 9.27 2.27
C ASP A 277 -17.44 9.85 0.97
N ARG A 278 -16.83 11.05 1.09
CA ARG A 278 -16.20 11.74 -0.05
C ARG A 278 -15.03 10.97 -0.68
N ALA A 279 -14.39 10.07 0.08
CA ALA A 279 -13.31 9.21 -0.40
C ALA A 279 -13.83 7.86 -0.96
N GLY A 280 -15.16 7.68 -1.05
CA GLY A 280 -15.80 6.45 -1.51
C GLY A 280 -15.82 5.34 -0.48
N ARG A 281 -15.50 5.61 0.81
CA ARG A 281 -15.52 4.62 1.87
C ARG A 281 -16.94 4.39 2.36
N VAL A 282 -17.26 3.15 2.70
CA VAL A 282 -18.57 2.73 3.22
C VAL A 282 -18.77 3.27 4.62
N GLN A 283 -19.82 4.03 4.84
CA GLN A 283 -20.24 4.46 6.18
C GLN A 283 -20.80 3.24 6.92
N VAL A 284 -20.17 2.87 8.02
CA VAL A 284 -20.50 1.66 8.79
C VAL A 284 -21.12 2.02 10.14
N GLU A 285 -21.88 1.06 10.69
CA GLU A 285 -22.36 1.11 12.06
C GLU A 285 -21.20 1.03 13.07
N PRO A 286 -21.40 1.39 14.34
CA PRO A 286 -20.34 1.36 15.35
C PRO A 286 -19.66 0.00 15.51
N ASP A 287 -20.32 -1.11 15.20
CA ASP A 287 -19.75 -2.48 15.26
C ASP A 287 -19.09 -2.93 13.94
N LEU A 288 -18.95 -2.01 12.97
CA LEU A 288 -18.43 -2.22 11.62
C LEU A 288 -19.38 -2.99 10.70
N SER A 289 -20.64 -3.19 11.07
CA SER A 289 -21.65 -3.73 10.15
C SER A 289 -22.15 -2.65 9.18
N VAL A 290 -22.78 -3.09 8.11
CA VAL A 290 -23.40 -2.21 7.10
C VAL A 290 -24.81 -1.81 7.56
N PRO A 291 -25.22 -0.55 7.46
CA PRO A 291 -26.58 -0.11 7.76
C PRO A 291 -27.62 -0.94 7.01
N GLY A 292 -28.62 -1.46 7.72
CA GLY A 292 -29.67 -2.32 7.15
C GLY A 292 -29.27 -3.79 6.92
N HIS A 293 -27.96 -4.10 6.93
CA HIS A 293 -27.44 -5.46 6.70
C HIS A 293 -26.49 -5.88 7.82
N PRO A 294 -27.00 -6.25 9.00
CA PRO A 294 -26.15 -6.56 10.15
C PRO A 294 -25.21 -7.75 9.91
N GLU A 295 -25.55 -8.67 9.00
CA GLU A 295 -24.71 -9.80 8.63
C GLU A 295 -23.53 -9.44 7.72
N VAL A 296 -23.52 -8.19 7.14
CA VAL A 296 -22.46 -7.69 6.29
C VAL A 296 -21.57 -6.72 7.05
N PHE A 297 -20.27 -6.97 7.06
CA PHE A 297 -19.26 -6.12 7.69
C PHE A 297 -18.31 -5.50 6.68
N VAL A 298 -17.79 -4.33 7.00
CA VAL A 298 -16.75 -3.67 6.21
C VAL A 298 -15.57 -3.34 7.13
N GLY A 299 -14.36 -3.66 6.68
CA GLY A 299 -13.16 -3.41 7.47
C GLY A 299 -11.94 -2.97 6.65
N GLY A 300 -10.99 -2.33 7.31
CA GLY A 300 -9.80 -1.75 6.70
C GLY A 300 -10.09 -0.43 5.99
N ASP A 301 -9.29 -0.11 4.96
CA ASP A 301 -9.31 1.19 4.28
C ASP A 301 -10.64 1.48 3.56
N LEU A 302 -11.51 0.48 3.37
CA LEU A 302 -12.85 0.62 2.81
C LEU A 302 -13.86 1.17 3.80
N ALA A 303 -13.66 1.01 5.11
CA ALA A 303 -14.59 1.44 6.15
C ALA A 303 -14.43 2.92 6.52
N ALA A 304 -15.53 3.66 6.53
CA ALA A 304 -15.60 5.00 7.10
C ALA A 304 -16.22 4.93 8.49
N ILE A 305 -15.40 5.09 9.52
CA ILE A 305 -15.82 5.16 10.92
C ILE A 305 -15.08 6.31 11.61
N ALA A 306 -15.78 7.00 12.51
CA ALA A 306 -15.22 8.07 13.33
C ALA A 306 -15.16 7.64 14.79
N GLN A 307 -14.14 8.11 15.49
CA GLN A 307 -14.00 7.99 16.94
C GLN A 307 -13.69 9.37 17.53
N ASP A 308 -14.45 9.78 18.52
CA ASP A 308 -14.31 11.08 19.18
C ASP A 308 -14.30 12.26 18.17
N GLY A 309 -15.19 12.19 17.15
CA GLY A 309 -15.34 13.19 16.10
C GLY A 309 -14.23 13.18 15.02
N LYS A 310 -13.26 12.27 15.10
CA LYS A 310 -12.17 12.16 14.11
C LYS A 310 -12.28 10.87 13.32
N PRO A 311 -12.00 10.88 12.00
CA PRO A 311 -12.00 9.67 11.22
C PRO A 311 -10.87 8.73 11.67
N VAL A 312 -11.16 7.43 11.75
CA VAL A 312 -10.13 6.41 11.95
C VAL A 312 -9.25 6.37 10.70
N PRO A 313 -7.91 6.43 10.85
CA PRO A 313 -7.02 6.49 9.71
C PRO A 313 -6.95 5.16 8.93
N GLY A 314 -6.76 5.24 7.60
CA GLY A 314 -6.52 4.09 6.73
C GLY A 314 -5.08 3.60 6.85
N VAL A 315 -4.76 2.93 7.95
CA VAL A 315 -3.43 2.38 8.24
C VAL A 315 -3.51 0.91 8.63
N ALA A 316 -2.43 0.16 8.42
CA ALA A 316 -2.37 -1.27 8.70
C ALA A 316 -2.77 -1.66 10.15
N PRO A 317 -2.35 -0.92 11.21
CA PRO A 317 -2.83 -1.19 12.57
C PRO A 317 -4.34 -1.05 12.76
N ALA A 318 -4.97 -0.04 12.14
CA ALA A 318 -6.41 0.14 12.20
C ALA A 318 -7.15 -1.01 11.48
N ALA A 319 -6.73 -1.34 10.26
CA ALA A 319 -7.29 -2.46 9.50
C ALA A 319 -7.19 -3.80 10.27
N LYS A 320 -6.04 -4.08 10.88
CA LYS A 320 -5.83 -5.26 11.74
C LYS A 320 -6.78 -5.29 12.95
N GLN A 321 -6.95 -4.14 13.61
CA GLN A 321 -7.86 -4.03 14.77
C GLN A 321 -9.32 -4.19 14.34
N MET A 322 -9.74 -3.60 13.22
CA MET A 322 -11.08 -3.80 12.65
C MET A 322 -11.34 -5.27 12.35
N GLY A 323 -10.42 -5.98 11.69
CA GLY A 323 -10.58 -7.39 11.40
C GLY A 323 -10.75 -8.25 12.66
N LYS A 324 -9.95 -7.99 13.70
CA LYS A 324 -10.09 -8.67 15.00
C LYS A 324 -11.40 -8.36 15.70
N HIS A 325 -11.85 -7.11 15.62
CA HIS A 325 -13.13 -6.68 16.20
C HIS A 325 -14.32 -7.36 15.52
N ILE A 326 -14.33 -7.39 14.18
CA ILE A 326 -15.37 -8.07 13.41
C ILE A 326 -15.42 -9.55 13.78
N ALA A 327 -14.26 -10.21 13.89
CA ALA A 327 -14.20 -11.60 14.36
C ALA A 327 -14.79 -11.76 15.77
N HIS A 328 -14.53 -10.81 16.68
CA HIS A 328 -15.11 -10.83 18.03
C HIS A 328 -16.64 -10.68 17.99
N VAL A 329 -17.16 -9.75 17.19
CA VAL A 329 -18.61 -9.58 16.99
C VAL A 329 -19.25 -10.85 16.43
N LEU A 330 -18.63 -11.45 15.41
CA LEU A 330 -19.10 -12.70 14.80
C LEU A 330 -19.12 -13.86 15.81
N LYS A 331 -18.08 -14.04 16.63
CA LYS A 331 -18.05 -15.05 17.70
C LYS A 331 -19.22 -14.93 18.67
N ARG A 332 -19.58 -13.72 19.05
CA ARG A 332 -20.72 -13.47 19.93
C ARG A 332 -22.05 -13.80 19.23
N ARG A 333 -22.20 -13.38 17.98
CA ARG A 333 -23.42 -13.66 17.18
C ARG A 333 -23.63 -15.15 16.97
N LEU A 334 -22.56 -15.92 16.72
CA LEU A 334 -22.62 -17.39 16.63
C LEU A 334 -23.09 -18.04 17.93
N ARG A 335 -22.90 -17.38 19.09
CA ARG A 335 -23.38 -17.83 20.41
C ARG A 335 -24.74 -17.24 20.79
N GLY A 336 -25.44 -16.59 19.85
CA GLY A 336 -26.76 -15.98 20.06
C GLY A 336 -26.73 -14.59 20.69
N ASP A 337 -25.57 -14.03 21.00
CA ASP A 337 -25.45 -12.68 21.53
C ASP A 337 -25.37 -11.64 20.41
N ARG A 338 -26.48 -10.89 20.26
CA ARG A 338 -26.62 -9.87 19.21
C ARG A 338 -26.32 -8.44 19.69
N LYS A 339 -25.87 -8.25 20.93
CA LYS A 339 -25.55 -6.90 21.42
C LYS A 339 -24.42 -6.30 20.60
N ALA A 340 -24.67 -5.16 19.96
CA ALA A 340 -23.66 -4.40 19.24
C ALA A 340 -22.54 -3.96 20.18
N GLN A 341 -21.30 -4.16 19.76
CA GLN A 341 -20.13 -3.65 20.48
C GLN A 341 -19.42 -2.63 19.57
N PRO A 342 -19.29 -1.37 20.00
CA PRO A 342 -18.64 -0.37 19.19
C PRO A 342 -17.15 -0.68 19.05
N PHE A 343 -16.64 -0.54 17.83
CA PHE A 343 -15.22 -0.57 17.52
C PHE A 343 -14.53 0.63 18.19
N ARG A 344 -13.40 0.38 18.80
CA ARG A 344 -12.50 1.43 19.30
C ARG A 344 -11.09 1.20 18.79
N TYR A 345 -10.62 2.17 18.01
CA TYR A 345 -9.25 2.20 17.52
C TYR A 345 -8.29 2.63 18.64
N ARG A 346 -7.25 1.84 18.85
CA ARG A 346 -6.13 2.20 19.72
C ARG A 346 -4.98 2.64 18.83
N ASP A 347 -4.68 3.92 18.84
CA ASP A 347 -3.60 4.50 18.05
C ASP A 347 -2.25 3.90 18.49
N GLN A 348 -1.52 3.36 17.54
CA GLN A 348 -0.18 2.78 17.74
C GLN A 348 0.93 3.75 17.32
N GLY A 349 0.57 4.99 16.97
CA GLY A 349 1.49 6.02 16.52
C GLY A 349 1.82 5.95 15.04
N ASN A 350 2.56 6.96 14.60
CA ASN A 350 3.00 7.15 13.22
C ASN A 350 4.52 7.01 13.15
N LEU A 351 4.99 6.28 12.13
CA LEU A 351 6.40 6.07 11.85
C LEU A 351 6.66 6.33 10.38
N ALA A 352 7.74 7.03 10.04
CA ALA A 352 8.19 7.19 8.68
C ALA A 352 9.73 7.18 8.64
N THR A 353 10.31 6.40 7.75
CA THR A 353 11.75 6.50 7.46
C THR A 353 11.97 7.54 6.37
N ILE A 354 13.07 8.25 6.46
CA ILE A 354 13.44 9.27 5.48
C ILE A 354 14.60 8.77 4.62
N GLY A 355 15.42 7.92 5.18
CA GLY A 355 16.56 7.31 4.54
C GLY A 355 17.34 6.50 5.56
N ARG A 356 18.57 6.17 5.20
CA ARG A 356 19.46 5.38 6.04
C ARG A 356 19.73 6.10 7.36
N MET A 357 19.49 5.41 8.50
CA MET A 357 19.67 5.91 9.85
C MET A 357 18.87 7.19 10.17
N ALA A 358 17.85 7.48 9.37
CA ALA A 358 17.01 8.66 9.50
C ALA A 358 15.53 8.29 9.44
N ALA A 359 14.80 8.56 10.52
CA ALA A 359 13.36 8.34 10.63
C ALA A 359 12.74 9.37 11.57
N ILE A 360 11.43 9.43 11.58
CA ILE A 360 10.64 10.11 12.60
C ILE A 360 9.59 9.18 13.19
N VAL A 361 9.33 9.32 14.47
CA VAL A 361 8.35 8.54 15.24
C VAL A 361 7.53 9.47 16.11
N HIS A 362 6.21 9.27 16.11
CA HIS A 362 5.28 9.96 16.99
C HIS A 362 4.30 8.96 17.60
N ILE A 363 4.40 8.71 18.89
CA ILE A 363 3.52 7.78 19.63
C ILE A 363 3.04 8.48 20.90
N GLY A 364 1.77 8.86 20.94
CA GLY A 364 1.21 9.60 22.06
C GLY A 364 1.98 10.92 22.32
N ARG A 365 2.74 10.99 23.43
CA ARG A 365 3.59 12.15 23.76
C ARG A 365 5.05 11.98 23.32
N VAL A 366 5.43 10.80 22.89
CA VAL A 366 6.82 10.50 22.51
C VAL A 366 7.08 10.93 21.08
N LYS A 367 8.13 11.74 20.89
CA LYS A 367 8.60 12.22 19.60
C LYS A 367 10.08 11.84 19.46
N LEU A 368 10.41 11.04 18.46
CA LEU A 368 11.79 10.67 18.13
C LEU A 368 12.14 11.11 16.72
N SER A 369 13.41 11.39 16.46
CA SER A 369 13.93 11.68 15.11
C SER A 369 15.37 11.19 14.96
N GLY A 370 15.82 10.97 13.72
CA GLY A 370 17.17 10.49 13.40
C GLY A 370 17.39 9.03 13.78
N LEU A 371 18.57 8.71 14.29
CA LEU A 371 18.99 7.34 14.58
C LEU A 371 18.13 6.60 15.63
N PRO A 372 17.72 7.19 16.76
CA PRO A 372 16.81 6.53 17.71
C PRO A 372 15.45 6.18 17.10
N ALA A 373 14.90 7.09 16.30
CA ALA A 373 13.65 6.85 15.58
C ALA A 373 13.80 5.73 14.55
N TRP A 374 14.96 5.66 13.88
CA TRP A 374 15.26 4.63 12.89
C TRP A 374 15.34 3.23 13.52
N TRP A 375 15.99 3.07 14.67
CA TRP A 375 16.02 1.79 15.41
C TRP A 375 14.62 1.36 15.83
N PHE A 376 13.81 2.31 16.30
CA PHE A 376 12.42 2.02 16.64
C PHE A 376 11.61 1.59 15.42
N TRP A 377 11.75 2.30 14.30
CA TRP A 377 11.11 1.99 13.03
C TRP A 377 11.49 0.57 12.54
N LEU A 378 12.76 0.23 12.59
CA LEU A 378 13.29 -1.08 12.23
C LEU A 378 12.65 -2.20 13.07
N ALA A 379 12.69 -2.07 14.40
CA ALA A 379 12.12 -3.05 15.31
C ALA A 379 10.62 -3.24 15.10
N ALA A 380 9.87 -2.14 14.92
CA ALA A 380 8.42 -2.19 14.66
C ALA A 380 8.10 -2.93 13.35
N HIS A 381 8.81 -2.63 12.25
CA HIS A 381 8.55 -3.24 10.96
C HIS A 381 8.88 -4.75 10.93
N VAL A 382 9.98 -5.15 11.57
CA VAL A 382 10.31 -6.57 11.73
C VAL A 382 9.27 -7.30 12.59
N TYR A 383 8.82 -6.68 13.68
CA TYR A 383 7.80 -7.26 14.56
C TYR A 383 6.47 -7.52 13.84
N PHE A 384 6.01 -6.58 13.03
CA PHE A 384 4.74 -6.69 12.32
C PHE A 384 4.80 -7.54 11.05
N LEU A 385 5.98 -7.82 10.52
CA LEU A 385 6.16 -8.65 9.33
C LEU A 385 5.69 -10.09 9.58
N ILE A 386 4.92 -10.65 8.63
CA ILE A 386 4.38 -12.00 8.75
C ILE A 386 5.45 -13.04 8.36
N GLY A 387 5.60 -14.05 9.21
CA GLY A 387 6.49 -15.19 9.02
C GLY A 387 7.89 -14.99 9.61
N PHE A 388 8.37 -16.00 10.35
CA PHE A 388 9.69 -15.98 10.97
C PHE A 388 10.83 -15.89 9.93
N ARG A 389 10.71 -16.66 8.85
CA ARG A 389 11.67 -16.64 7.74
C ARG A 389 11.83 -15.24 7.15
N ASN A 390 10.70 -14.56 6.88
CA ASN A 390 10.73 -13.22 6.28
C ASN A 390 11.38 -12.20 7.22
N ARG A 391 11.12 -12.29 8.53
CA ARG A 391 11.77 -11.43 9.54
C ARG A 391 13.28 -11.58 9.52
N PHE A 392 13.77 -12.82 9.52
CA PHE A 392 15.20 -13.11 9.50
C PHE A 392 15.85 -12.64 8.20
N VAL A 393 15.26 -12.97 7.04
CA VAL A 393 15.78 -12.59 5.72
C VAL A 393 15.83 -11.06 5.58
N VAL A 394 14.78 -10.35 5.98
CA VAL A 394 14.74 -8.87 5.94
C VAL A 394 15.83 -8.27 6.83
N LEU A 395 16.04 -8.80 8.04
CA LEU A 395 17.12 -8.34 8.93
C LEU A 395 18.50 -8.54 8.30
N VAL A 396 18.76 -9.69 7.72
CA VAL A 396 20.03 -9.99 7.05
C VAL A 396 20.22 -9.08 5.82
N ASN A 397 19.20 -8.93 4.98
CA ASN A 397 19.24 -8.05 3.81
C ASN A 397 19.50 -6.60 4.23
N TRP A 398 18.87 -6.12 5.28
CA TRP A 398 19.13 -4.78 5.81
C TRP A 398 20.56 -4.66 6.36
N ALA A 399 21.02 -5.62 7.16
CA ALA A 399 22.39 -5.61 7.67
C ALA A 399 23.41 -5.54 6.53
N MET A 400 23.26 -6.36 5.49
CA MET A 400 24.13 -6.34 4.31
C MET A 400 24.03 -5.02 3.54
N ALA A 401 22.82 -4.51 3.30
CA ALA A 401 22.62 -3.23 2.62
C ALA A 401 23.21 -2.06 3.42
N TYR A 402 23.09 -2.07 4.76
CA TYR A 402 23.69 -1.04 5.63
C TYR A 402 25.22 -1.11 5.68
N TRP A 403 25.81 -2.30 5.51
CA TRP A 403 27.26 -2.43 5.46
C TRP A 403 27.83 -2.03 4.10
N SER A 404 27.25 -2.53 3.01
CA SER A 404 27.85 -2.46 1.66
C SER A 404 27.24 -1.40 0.73
N TYR A 405 26.10 -0.78 1.08
CA TYR A 405 25.22 -0.01 0.15
C TYR A 405 24.71 -0.81 -1.05
N GLN A 406 25.04 -2.10 -1.14
CA GLN A 406 24.60 -2.97 -2.24
C GLN A 406 23.12 -3.34 -2.08
N ARG A 407 22.39 -3.30 -3.18
CA ARG A 407 20.99 -3.72 -3.27
C ARG A 407 20.88 -4.87 -4.26
N ALA A 408 20.68 -6.09 -3.76
CA ALA A 408 20.72 -7.31 -4.57
C ALA A 408 19.59 -7.41 -5.61
N ALA A 409 18.45 -6.73 -5.40
CA ALA A 409 17.27 -6.87 -6.26
C ALA A 409 17.25 -5.90 -7.46
N ARG A 410 18.42 -5.43 -7.95
CA ARG A 410 18.55 -4.48 -9.08
C ARG A 410 18.50 -5.15 -10.46
N ILE A 411 17.65 -6.14 -10.62
CA ILE A 411 17.47 -6.83 -11.89
C ILE A 411 16.25 -6.29 -12.60
N ILE A 412 16.40 -5.93 -13.87
CA ILE A 412 15.32 -5.48 -14.74
C ILE A 412 14.70 -6.70 -15.39
N PHE A 413 13.42 -6.96 -15.11
CA PHE A 413 12.64 -8.01 -15.74
C PHE A 413 11.69 -7.42 -16.80
N GLY A 414 11.42 -8.21 -17.86
CA GLY A 414 10.54 -7.84 -18.97
C GLY A 414 11.30 -7.32 -20.20
N ALA A 415 10.65 -7.33 -21.36
CA ALA A 415 11.24 -6.80 -22.58
C ALA A 415 11.38 -5.27 -22.53
N PRO A 416 12.39 -4.69 -23.18
CA PRO A 416 12.59 -3.22 -23.22
C PRO A 416 11.38 -2.45 -23.76
N ASP A 417 10.59 -3.06 -24.63
CA ASP A 417 9.42 -2.47 -25.30
C ASP A 417 8.07 -2.73 -24.62
N ASP A 418 8.03 -3.44 -23.49
CA ASP A 418 6.81 -3.60 -22.67
C ASP A 418 6.35 -2.27 -21.98
N ALA A 419 6.69 -1.14 -22.59
CA ALA A 419 6.23 0.19 -22.19
C ALA A 419 4.74 0.45 -22.49
N ARG A 420 4.05 -0.49 -23.14
CA ARG A 420 2.59 -0.45 -23.23
C ARG A 420 2.01 -1.05 -21.95
N PRO A 421 1.22 -0.31 -21.16
CA PRO A 421 0.44 -0.92 -20.10
C PRO A 421 -0.49 -1.94 -20.76
N ARG A 422 -0.25 -3.22 -20.53
CA ARG A 422 -1.30 -4.23 -20.80
C ARG A 422 -2.41 -3.91 -19.82
N GLU A 423 -3.57 -3.57 -20.33
CA GLU A 423 -4.81 -3.36 -19.54
C GLU A 423 -5.20 -4.59 -18.69
N SER A 424 -4.46 -5.71 -18.80
CA SER A 424 -4.74 -6.99 -18.17
C SER A 424 -3.84 -7.36 -16.98
N ASP A 425 -2.77 -6.62 -16.66
CA ASP A 425 -1.83 -7.08 -15.62
C ASP A 425 -2.33 -6.88 -14.17
N ASP A 426 -3.47 -6.24 -13.97
CA ASP A 426 -4.11 -6.15 -12.64
C ASP A 426 -5.10 -7.31 -12.37
N THR A 427 -5.43 -8.13 -13.38
CA THR A 427 -6.38 -9.25 -13.22
C THR A 427 -5.71 -10.61 -13.02
N GLY A 428 -4.44 -10.79 -13.42
CA GLY A 428 -3.70 -12.04 -13.23
C GLY A 428 -4.29 -13.27 -13.93
N LEU A 429 -5.25 -13.08 -14.86
CA LEU A 429 -5.85 -14.15 -15.65
C LEU A 429 -5.35 -14.04 -17.10
N PRO A 430 -5.02 -15.17 -17.75
CA PRO A 430 -4.71 -15.18 -19.18
C PRO A 430 -5.94 -14.76 -19.98
N PRO A 431 -5.79 -14.15 -21.17
CA PRO A 431 -6.92 -13.89 -22.07
C PRO A 431 -7.64 -15.20 -22.35
N SER A 432 -8.97 -15.18 -22.26
CA SER A 432 -9.81 -16.30 -22.65
C SER A 432 -9.57 -16.64 -24.13
N PRO A 433 -9.63 -17.94 -24.53
CA PRO A 433 -9.37 -18.39 -25.88
C PRO A 433 -10.34 -17.79 -26.91
#